data_01ab476a8cfd24228b7fb37975366af9
#
_entry.id   01ab476a8cfd24228b7fb37975366af9
#
_cell.length_a   1.000
_cell.length_b   1.000
_cell.length_c   1.000
_cell.angle_alpha   90.00
_cell.angle_beta   90.00
_cell.angle_gamma   90.00
#
_symmetry.space_group_name_H-M   'P 1'
#
loop_
_entity.id
_entity.type
_entity.pdbx_description
1 polymer ?
#
loop_
_entity_poly.entity_id
_entity_poly.type
_entity_poly.pdbx_seq_one_letter_code
_entity_poly.pdbx_strand_id
1 'polypeptide(L)'
;MTVRAEHEPPAQRHRQLSVLTETIDDQGRYDATKMAKLLDWSGQEIAQYLDKDPSAISRNGASITYQQPLSQLAATISHLLTLMDNDLKTARAWLRTPIKVLDGKSPKEKILRHDLNAVDTLLLEVEGGFSV
;
A
#
# COMPACT_ATOMS: atom_id res chain seq x y z
N MET A 1 7.34 -11.70 -30.19
CA MET A 1 6.94 -11.21 -29.78
C MET A 1 6.48 -11.04 -28.72
N THR A 2 6.45 -10.72 -28.43
CA THR A 2 6.03 -10.46 -27.68
C THR A 2 5.20 -10.24 -27.14
N VAL A 3 4.83 -10.37 -26.82
CA VAL A 3 3.97 -10.03 -26.38
C VAL A 3 3.86 -9.63 -25.16
N ARG A 4 4.19 -9.75 -24.56
CA ARG A 4 4.07 -9.33 -23.64
C ARG A 4 3.81 -8.33 -22.98
N ALA A 5 4.10 -8.18 -22.46
CA ALA A 5 4.14 -6.95 -21.84
C ALA A 5 3.18 -5.97 -22.39
N GLU A 6 2.65 -6.33 -23.43
CA GLU A 6 1.70 -5.46 -24.05
C GLU A 6 0.40 -5.41 -23.31
N HIS A 7 0.25 -6.14 -22.24
CA HIS A 7 -0.93 -6.05 -21.40
C HIS A 7 -1.02 -4.72 -20.68
N GLU A 8 0.11 -4.08 -20.51
CA GLU A 8 0.18 -2.85 -19.73
C GLU A 8 0.99 -1.82 -20.50
N PRO A 9 0.42 -0.65 -20.78
CA PRO A 9 1.17 0.38 -21.47
C PRO A 9 2.43 0.76 -20.71
N PRO A 10 3.53 1.02 -21.42
CA PRO A 10 4.77 1.41 -20.75
C PRO A 10 4.61 2.65 -19.85
N ALA A 11 3.77 3.61 -20.24
CA ALA A 11 3.56 4.80 -19.44
C ALA A 11 2.92 4.47 -18.08
N GLN A 12 1.96 3.55 -18.08
CA GLN A 12 1.32 3.14 -16.83
C GLN A 12 2.29 2.43 -15.91
N ARG A 13 3.08 1.52 -16.47
CA ARG A 13 4.05 0.77 -15.70
C ARG A 13 5.10 1.68 -15.09
N HIS A 14 5.56 2.64 -15.87
CA HIS A 14 6.53 3.62 -15.40
C HIS A 14 5.96 4.46 -14.27
N ARG A 15 4.69 4.87 -14.39
CA ARG A 15 4.03 5.69 -13.39
C ARG A 15 3.88 4.93 -12.07
N GLN A 16 3.53 3.65 -12.14
CA GLN A 16 3.40 2.83 -10.94
C GLN A 16 4.73 2.69 -10.22
N LEU A 17 5.79 2.42 -10.96
CA LEU A 17 7.13 2.31 -10.41
C LEU A 17 7.56 3.64 -9.76
N SER A 18 7.21 4.76 -10.40
CA SER A 18 7.54 6.07 -9.86
C SER A 18 6.86 6.32 -8.52
N VAL A 19 5.58 5.94 -8.41
CA VAL A 19 4.84 6.10 -7.15
C VAL A 19 5.49 5.29 -6.04
N LEU A 20 5.80 4.02 -6.31
CA LEU A 20 6.40 3.17 -5.29
C LEU A 20 7.82 3.60 -4.93
N THR A 21 8.54 4.18 -5.88
CA THR A 21 9.89 4.68 -5.62
C THR A 21 9.88 5.78 -4.56
N GLU A 22 8.77 6.50 -4.43
CA GLU A 22 8.66 7.53 -3.41
C GLU A 22 8.65 6.98 -1.99
N THR A 23 8.54 5.67 -1.82
CA THR A 23 8.54 5.03 -0.49
C THR A 23 9.90 4.46 -0.12
N ILE A 24 10.91 4.64 -0.97
CA ILE A 24 12.22 4.01 -0.82
C ILE A 24 13.27 5.09 -0.58
N ASP A 25 14.23 4.80 0.29
CA ASP A 25 15.32 5.73 0.57
C ASP A 25 16.47 5.55 -0.44
N ASP A 26 17.56 6.30 -0.23
CA ASP A 26 18.69 6.30 -1.14
C ASP A 26 19.41 4.95 -1.22
N GLN A 27 19.18 4.08 -0.24
CA GLN A 27 19.82 2.78 -0.19
C GLN A 27 18.90 1.67 -0.67
N GLY A 28 17.73 2.04 -1.20
CA GLY A 28 16.79 1.06 -1.74
C GLY A 28 15.93 0.39 -0.69
N ARG A 29 15.91 0.90 0.54
CA ARG A 29 15.08 0.34 1.60
C ARG A 29 13.77 1.11 1.71
N TYR A 30 12.72 0.40 2.08
CA TYR A 30 11.46 1.07 2.37
C TYR A 30 11.61 1.96 3.60
N ASP A 31 11.01 3.13 3.53
CA ASP A 31 11.02 4.11 4.62
C ASP A 31 9.59 4.31 5.10
N ALA A 32 9.37 4.07 6.40
CA ALA A 32 8.03 4.15 6.97
C ALA A 32 7.43 5.55 6.86
N THR A 33 8.25 6.59 7.05
CA THR A 33 7.76 7.96 6.96
C THR A 33 7.34 8.29 5.53
N LYS A 34 8.10 7.85 4.56
CA LYS A 34 7.75 8.06 3.15
C LYS A 34 6.50 7.28 2.77
N MET A 35 6.37 6.06 3.29
CA MET A 35 5.17 5.25 3.03
C MET A 35 3.93 5.92 3.61
N ALA A 36 4.02 6.42 4.84
CA ALA A 36 2.90 7.11 5.46
C ALA A 36 2.49 8.34 4.65
N LYS A 37 3.48 9.08 4.17
CA LYS A 37 3.21 10.27 3.37
C LYS A 37 2.51 9.91 2.07
N LEU A 38 2.97 8.86 1.41
CA LEU A 38 2.33 8.39 0.18
C LEU A 38 0.87 8.04 0.41
N LEU A 39 0.59 7.36 1.52
CA LEU A 39 -0.75 6.87 1.82
C LEU A 39 -1.63 7.93 2.50
N ASP A 40 -1.06 9.08 2.84
CA ASP A 40 -1.73 10.12 3.61
C ASP A 40 -2.12 9.61 5.00
N TRP A 41 -1.20 8.88 5.61
CA TRP A 41 -1.33 8.38 6.97
C TRP A 41 -0.48 9.23 7.90
N SER A 42 -0.89 9.31 9.17
CA SER A 42 -0.10 9.99 10.19
C SER A 42 1.07 9.13 10.63
N GLY A 43 2.03 9.75 11.31
CA GLY A 43 3.15 9.02 11.91
C GLY A 43 2.68 8.00 12.93
N GLN A 44 1.62 8.31 13.67
CA GLN A 44 1.05 7.38 14.62
C GLN A 44 0.43 6.18 13.93
N GLU A 45 -0.19 6.40 12.79
CA GLU A 45 -0.84 5.31 12.06
C GLU A 45 0.17 4.33 11.48
N ILE A 46 1.24 4.82 10.87
CA ILE A 46 2.25 3.89 10.35
C ILE A 46 2.97 3.19 11.51
N ALA A 47 3.13 3.86 12.64
CA ALA A 47 3.71 3.24 13.83
C ALA A 47 2.80 2.14 14.35
N GLN A 48 1.49 2.35 14.32
CA GLN A 48 0.52 1.32 14.72
C GLN A 48 0.63 0.10 13.80
N TYR A 49 0.73 0.32 12.50
CA TYR A 49 0.91 -0.79 11.56
C TYR A 49 2.18 -1.58 11.87
N LEU A 50 3.27 -0.88 12.19
CA LEU A 50 4.54 -1.54 12.46
C LEU A 50 4.67 -2.02 13.90
N ASP A 51 3.71 -1.67 14.76
CA ASP A 51 3.74 -1.98 16.18
C ASP A 51 5.00 -1.42 16.83
N LYS A 52 5.26 -0.16 16.56
CA LYS A 52 6.45 0.54 17.03
C LYS A 52 6.08 1.92 17.57
N ASP A 53 7.03 2.50 18.34
CA ASP A 53 6.88 3.84 18.85
C ASP A 53 7.04 4.85 17.71
N PRO A 54 6.14 5.84 17.56
CA PRO A 54 6.30 6.86 16.52
C PRO A 54 7.64 7.57 16.54
N SER A 55 8.22 7.80 17.72
CA SER A 55 9.51 8.49 17.81
C SER A 55 10.64 7.64 17.24
N ALA A 56 10.55 6.32 17.41
CA ALA A 56 11.58 5.42 16.84
C ALA A 56 11.54 5.48 15.31
N ILE A 57 10.33 5.53 14.74
CA ILE A 57 10.18 5.62 13.28
C ILE A 57 10.68 6.97 12.78
N SER A 58 10.40 8.04 13.53
CA SER A 58 10.86 9.36 13.17
C SER A 58 12.40 9.45 13.12
N ARG A 59 13.06 8.73 14.04
CA ARG A 59 14.51 8.70 14.08
C ARG A 59 15.13 7.82 13.00
N ASN A 60 14.48 6.71 12.67
CA ASN A 60 15.02 5.77 11.68
C ASN A 60 13.87 4.99 11.03
N GLY A 61 13.22 5.64 10.05
CA GLY A 61 12.08 5.04 9.36
C GLY A 61 12.45 3.91 8.41
N ALA A 62 13.73 3.79 8.06
CA ALA A 62 14.18 2.76 7.12
C ALA A 62 14.92 1.62 7.82
N SER A 63 14.63 1.40 9.10
CA SER A 63 15.24 0.32 9.87
C SER A 63 15.05 -1.02 9.16
N ILE A 64 16.05 -1.88 9.29
CA ILE A 64 16.01 -3.21 8.69
C ILE A 64 14.83 -4.03 9.23
N THR A 65 14.43 -3.78 10.47
CA THR A 65 13.33 -4.52 11.10
C THR A 65 11.97 -4.15 10.52
N TYR A 66 11.88 -3.02 9.81
CA TYR A 66 10.62 -2.60 9.20
C TYR A 66 10.46 -3.10 7.76
N GLN A 67 11.52 -3.69 7.18
CA GLN A 67 11.51 -3.97 5.74
C GLN A 67 10.46 -5.01 5.35
N GLN A 68 10.32 -6.08 6.12
CA GLN A 68 9.35 -7.11 5.77
C GLN A 68 7.91 -6.59 5.83
N PRO A 69 7.45 -5.99 6.94
CA PRO A 69 6.08 -5.47 6.97
C PRO A 69 5.86 -4.34 5.97
N LEU A 70 6.85 -3.49 5.72
CA LEU A 70 6.68 -2.43 4.72
C LEU A 70 6.63 -3.00 3.31
N SER A 71 7.37 -4.07 3.01
CA SER A 71 7.30 -4.69 1.70
C SER A 71 5.94 -5.35 1.48
N GLN A 72 5.36 -5.94 2.53
CA GLN A 72 4.03 -6.51 2.44
C GLN A 72 2.98 -5.43 2.17
N LEU A 73 3.08 -4.31 2.86
CA LEU A 73 2.18 -3.18 2.63
C LEU A 73 2.37 -2.63 1.22
N ALA A 74 3.61 -2.49 0.77
CA ALA A 74 3.90 -2.01 -0.58
C ALA A 74 3.29 -2.93 -1.63
N ALA A 75 3.34 -4.24 -1.42
CA ALA A 75 2.75 -5.19 -2.37
C ALA A 75 1.23 -5.01 -2.45
N THR A 76 0.58 -4.82 -1.30
CA THR A 76 -0.86 -4.58 -1.27
C THR A 76 -1.21 -3.28 -1.98
N ILE A 77 -0.45 -2.22 -1.73
CA ILE A 77 -0.69 -0.92 -2.36
C ILE A 77 -0.43 -1.00 -3.87
N SER A 78 0.59 -1.75 -4.28
CA SER A 78 0.86 -1.95 -5.70
C SER A 78 -0.31 -2.64 -6.39
N HIS A 79 -0.86 -3.67 -5.76
CA HIS A 79 -2.03 -4.37 -6.29
C HIS A 79 -3.23 -3.43 -6.39
N LEU A 80 -3.47 -2.66 -5.33
CA LEU A 80 -4.56 -1.69 -5.33
C LEU A 80 -4.40 -0.66 -6.45
N LEU A 81 -3.18 -0.12 -6.62
CA LEU A 81 -2.92 0.86 -7.68
C LEU A 81 -3.18 0.27 -9.06
N THR A 82 -2.80 -0.99 -9.26
CA THR A 82 -3.06 -1.66 -10.53
C THR A 82 -4.57 -1.71 -10.81
N LEU A 83 -5.37 -2.04 -9.81
CA LEU A 83 -6.82 -2.11 -9.95
C LEU A 83 -7.46 -0.75 -10.14
N MET A 84 -6.81 0.31 -9.69
CA MET A 84 -7.31 1.69 -9.77
C MET A 84 -6.65 2.49 -10.90
N ASP A 85 -6.07 1.81 -11.88
CA ASP A 85 -5.40 2.45 -13.03
C ASP A 85 -4.32 3.43 -12.60
N ASN A 86 -3.62 3.11 -11.52
CA ASN A 86 -2.53 3.93 -10.96
C ASN A 86 -2.99 5.30 -10.47
N ASP A 87 -4.27 5.42 -10.13
CA ASP A 87 -4.81 6.67 -9.60
C ASP A 87 -4.66 6.66 -8.09
N LEU A 88 -3.63 7.33 -7.60
CA LEU A 88 -3.32 7.36 -6.17
C LEU A 88 -4.43 8.01 -5.35
N LYS A 89 -5.06 9.04 -5.90
CA LYS A 89 -6.15 9.72 -5.19
C LYS A 89 -7.32 8.78 -4.96
N THR A 90 -7.68 8.01 -5.99
CA THR A 90 -8.76 7.02 -5.87
C THR A 90 -8.36 5.91 -4.90
N ALA A 91 -7.11 5.46 -4.96
CA ALA A 91 -6.63 4.43 -4.05
C ALA A 91 -6.70 4.89 -2.60
N ARG A 92 -6.28 6.13 -2.33
CA ARG A 92 -6.37 6.70 -0.98
C ARG A 92 -7.81 6.77 -0.50
N ALA A 93 -8.72 7.19 -1.37
CA ALA A 93 -10.14 7.29 -1.02
C ALA A 93 -10.70 5.91 -0.70
N TRP A 94 -10.34 4.90 -1.50
CA TRP A 94 -10.81 3.54 -1.27
C TRP A 94 -10.33 3.02 0.09
N LEU A 95 -9.08 3.29 0.43
CA LEU A 95 -8.53 2.84 1.70
C LEU A 95 -9.29 3.40 2.91
N ARG A 96 -9.92 4.56 2.75
CA ARG A 96 -10.66 5.19 3.83
C ARG A 96 -12.15 4.87 3.82
N THR A 97 -12.63 4.12 2.84
CA THR A 97 -14.06 3.88 2.68
C THR A 97 -14.49 2.63 3.44
N PRO A 98 -15.47 2.74 4.35
CA PRO A 98 -16.01 1.55 5.00
C PRO A 98 -16.61 0.59 3.99
N ILE A 99 -16.34 -0.70 4.13
CA ILE A 99 -16.78 -1.73 3.20
C ILE A 99 -17.51 -2.81 3.97
N LYS A 100 -18.69 -3.19 3.47
CA LYS A 100 -19.55 -4.12 4.18
C LYS A 100 -18.87 -5.46 4.45
N VAL A 101 -18.16 -6.01 3.46
CA VAL A 101 -17.50 -7.31 3.62
C VAL A 101 -16.31 -7.26 4.58
N LEU A 102 -15.92 -6.06 5.01
CA LEU A 102 -14.91 -5.88 6.04
C LEU A 102 -15.56 -5.50 7.37
N ASP A 103 -16.78 -5.94 7.60
CA ASP A 103 -17.55 -5.66 8.81
C ASP A 103 -17.79 -4.18 9.02
N GLY A 104 -17.94 -3.43 7.92
CA GLY A 104 -18.17 -2.01 7.97
C GLY A 104 -16.93 -1.19 8.25
N LYS A 105 -15.76 -1.82 8.28
CA LYS A 105 -14.49 -1.12 8.48
C LYS A 105 -13.88 -0.77 7.14
N SER A 106 -13.04 0.25 7.14
CA SER A 106 -12.29 0.59 5.95
C SER A 106 -11.10 -0.35 5.79
N PRO A 107 -10.57 -0.50 4.57
CA PRO A 107 -9.35 -1.26 4.39
C PRO A 107 -8.21 -0.75 5.27
N LYS A 108 -8.08 0.58 5.41
CA LYS A 108 -7.08 1.18 6.29
C LYS A 108 -7.23 0.67 7.71
N GLU A 109 -8.47 0.67 8.24
CA GLU A 109 -8.69 0.17 9.59
C GLU A 109 -8.26 -1.28 9.75
N LYS A 110 -8.55 -2.11 8.75
CA LYS A 110 -8.14 -3.51 8.81
C LYS A 110 -6.63 -3.62 8.81
N ILE A 111 -5.96 -2.84 7.99
CA ILE A 111 -4.49 -2.85 7.93
C ILE A 111 -3.90 -2.41 9.28
N LEU A 112 -4.44 -1.35 9.87
CA LEU A 112 -3.95 -0.85 11.15
C LEU A 112 -4.23 -1.82 12.30
N ARG A 113 -5.19 -2.72 12.14
CA ARG A 113 -5.47 -3.77 13.12
C ARG A 113 -4.72 -5.06 12.82
N HIS A 114 -3.69 -4.97 11.98
CA HIS A 114 -2.82 -6.10 11.63
C HIS A 114 -3.55 -7.19 10.86
N ASP A 115 -4.54 -6.79 10.05
CA ASP A 115 -5.29 -7.72 9.21
C ASP A 115 -5.13 -7.33 7.74
N LEU A 116 -3.90 -7.20 7.30
CA LEU A 116 -3.60 -6.90 5.90
C LEU A 116 -4.14 -7.99 4.98
N ASN A 117 -4.17 -9.23 5.48
CA ASN A 117 -4.64 -10.36 4.69
C ASN A 117 -6.09 -10.20 4.26
N ALA A 118 -6.93 -9.60 5.10
CA ALA A 118 -8.33 -9.36 4.73
C ALA A 118 -8.42 -8.42 3.53
N VAL A 119 -7.55 -7.42 3.47
CA VAL A 119 -7.52 -6.49 2.36
C VAL A 119 -6.99 -7.18 1.09
N ASP A 120 -5.92 -7.97 1.23
CA ASP A 120 -5.38 -8.73 0.10
C ASP A 120 -6.44 -9.66 -0.50
N THR A 121 -7.17 -10.36 0.35
CA THR A 121 -8.23 -11.27 -0.10
C THR A 121 -9.31 -10.49 -0.85
N LEU A 122 -9.71 -9.34 -0.32
CA LEU A 122 -10.71 -8.50 -0.98
C LEU A 122 -10.23 -8.04 -2.35
N LEU A 123 -8.97 -7.63 -2.47
CA LEU A 123 -8.44 -7.20 -3.75
C LEU A 123 -8.42 -8.33 -4.77
N LEU A 124 -8.12 -9.55 -4.33
CA LEU A 124 -8.17 -10.70 -5.22
C LEU A 124 -9.60 -10.96 -5.70
N GLU A 125 -10.59 -10.79 -4.83
CA GLU A 125 -11.99 -10.97 -5.21
C GLU A 125 -12.42 -9.91 -6.21
N VAL A 126 -12.02 -8.67 -5.98
CA VAL A 126 -12.32 -7.57 -6.92
C VAL A 126 -11.68 -7.86 -8.27
N GLU A 127 -10.43 -8.30 -8.26
CA GLU A 127 -9.72 -8.63 -9.49
C GLU A 127 -10.40 -9.77 -10.24
N GLY A 128 -11.01 -10.71 -9.51
CA GLY A 128 -11.74 -11.81 -10.10
C GLY A 128 -13.14 -11.45 -10.60
N GLY A 129 -13.54 -10.18 -10.44
CA GLY A 129 -14.83 -9.72 -10.94
C GLY A 129 -15.96 -9.76 -9.93
N PHE A 130 -15.67 -10.02 -8.66
CA PHE A 130 -16.70 -10.01 -7.64
C PHE A 130 -17.04 -8.58 -7.23
N SER A 131 -18.30 -8.39 -6.91
CA SER A 131 -18.80 -7.10 -6.46
C SER A 131 -18.50 -6.92 -4.96
N VAL A 132 -18.16 -5.71 -4.55
CA VAL A 132 -17.91 -5.41 -3.14
C VAL A 132 -18.82 -4.28 -2.61
#